data_19c823a67ad946b8bff19ab5c7a4c46b
#
_entry.id   19c823a67ad946b8bff19ab5c7a4c46b
#
_cell.length_a   1.000
_cell.length_b   1.000
_cell.length_c   1.000
_cell.angle_alpha   90.00
_cell.angle_beta   90.00
_cell.angle_gamma   90.00
#
_symmetry.space_group_name_H-M   'P 1'
#
loop_
_entity.id
_entity.type
_entity.pdbx_description
1 polymer ?
#
loop_
_entity_poly.entity_id
_entity_poly.type
_entity_poly.pdbx_seq_one_letter_code
_entity_poly.pdbx_strand_id
1 'polypeptide(L)'
;ATNFASAMYGKAPGIRITQTQGGAAGAVSINVRGLTSITGNNQPLIILDGVPIRNGGTGKSTDFAEFGNDGQIRSNGLVDINPEDIESVSVLKGASATALYGSEAANGAVVITSKRAKSGKLTVDFTAQVTANLPAYLPKVQTVYGPGRYNTEYSDYEKQTGGFYQRTMNGESYKSLYSTTMSFGPKYDGSDVLYWDGKVRPYLPTTDNPWKELFRTGWNQTYNLAISQGTETSSNRFSYTFMDEMPNSLTGSFTKHNFKLTGSYKLAKPLTLEYSLNYIIQDVKNRPQTSLNLYGSFSNMFSSFMDIPYLKQSYVTSLGYRNTYAVGGDATLTPDEAWAYNPGYLNGVSNMLWNMYHHHSKETENRLIGMVRPTWQITNWLSLRAQLATDITDTKQTLEYETERPNSLYDPSGSFQSINRRYDIVYGDVMLNFNYNIRRFDIAATLGWTGRYENMNNMRVSTNGGLV
;
A
#
# COMPACT_ATOMS: atom_id res chain seq x y z
N ALA A 1 -14.24 -8.22 4.64
CA ALA A 1 -13.47 -6.98 4.50
C ALA A 1 -11.99 -7.33 4.35
N THR A 2 -11.30 -6.71 3.42
CA THR A 2 -9.88 -7.03 3.10
C THR A 2 -8.92 -6.57 4.20
N ASN A 3 -9.30 -5.54 4.97
CA ASN A 3 -8.54 -5.08 6.13
C ASN A 3 -9.48 -4.48 7.18
N PHE A 4 -8.93 -4.24 8.39
CA PHE A 4 -9.67 -3.66 9.52
C PHE A 4 -10.38 -2.34 9.18
N ALA A 5 -9.73 -1.46 8.47
CA ALA A 5 -10.30 -0.16 8.17
C ALA A 5 -11.47 -0.24 7.18
N SER A 6 -11.39 -1.14 6.19
CA SER A 6 -12.54 -1.39 5.31
C SER A 6 -13.73 -1.99 6.06
N ALA A 7 -13.47 -2.75 7.13
CA ALA A 7 -14.52 -3.28 8.02
C ALA A 7 -15.23 -2.18 8.84
N MET A 8 -14.54 -1.06 9.10
CA MET A 8 -15.09 0.09 9.85
C MET A 8 -15.80 1.13 8.98
N TYR A 9 -15.63 1.08 7.67
CA TYR A 9 -16.18 2.08 6.77
C TYR A 9 -17.69 2.24 6.93
N GLY A 10 -18.15 3.45 7.21
CA GLY A 10 -19.56 3.78 7.43
C GLY A 10 -20.16 3.32 8.76
N LYS A 11 -19.41 2.63 9.64
CA LYS A 11 -19.94 2.07 10.90
C LYS A 11 -19.76 2.98 12.12
N ALA A 12 -18.87 3.99 12.04
CA ALA A 12 -18.62 4.88 13.16
C ALA A 12 -18.80 6.35 12.76
N PRO A 13 -19.75 7.09 13.39
CA PRO A 13 -20.00 8.48 13.04
C PRO A 13 -18.82 9.38 13.45
N GLY A 14 -18.48 10.34 12.59
CA GLY A 14 -17.40 11.31 12.83
C GLY A 14 -15.99 10.75 12.64
N ILE A 15 -15.88 9.61 11.97
CA ILE A 15 -14.60 9.06 11.50
C ILE A 15 -14.56 9.14 9.97
N ARG A 16 -13.46 9.66 9.45
CA ARG A 16 -13.11 9.58 8.03
C ARG A 16 -12.02 8.53 7.87
N ILE A 17 -12.28 7.54 7.05
CA ILE A 17 -11.30 6.52 6.68
C ILE A 17 -10.94 6.72 5.22
N THR A 18 -9.65 6.81 4.93
CA THR A 18 -9.13 6.91 3.56
C THR A 18 -8.13 5.77 3.38
N GLN A 19 -8.37 4.95 2.38
CA GLN A 19 -7.46 3.87 2.00
C GLN A 19 -6.62 4.31 0.81
N THR A 20 -5.34 4.00 0.82
CA THR A 20 -4.46 4.22 -0.33
C THR A 20 -4.62 3.11 -1.36
N GLN A 21 -4.11 3.33 -2.57
CA GLN A 21 -4.23 2.42 -3.72
C GLN A 21 -3.44 1.10 -3.58
N GLY A 22 -2.97 0.74 -2.42
CA GLY A 22 -2.08 -0.40 -2.21
C GLY A 22 -2.76 -1.75 -1.99
N GLY A 23 -4.06 -1.90 -2.24
CA GLY A 23 -4.78 -3.15 -1.93
C GLY A 23 -4.76 -3.46 -0.44
N ALA A 24 -4.67 -4.74 -0.07
CA ALA A 24 -4.57 -5.16 1.33
C ALA A 24 -3.26 -4.71 2.00
N ALA A 25 -2.21 -4.50 1.22
CA ALA A 25 -0.93 -3.97 1.71
C ALA A 25 -0.87 -2.44 1.74
N GLY A 26 -1.93 -1.74 1.33
CA GLY A 26 -2.00 -0.28 1.30
C GLY A 26 -2.23 0.34 2.67
N ALA A 27 -1.68 1.53 2.89
CA ALA A 27 -1.91 2.26 4.12
C ALA A 27 -3.36 2.73 4.27
N VAL A 28 -3.78 2.86 5.50
CA VAL A 28 -5.08 3.39 5.87
C VAL A 28 -4.91 4.61 6.76
N SER A 29 -5.52 5.72 6.40
CA SER A 29 -5.62 6.91 7.24
C SER A 29 -6.98 6.94 7.93
N ILE A 30 -6.95 7.15 9.24
CA ILE A 30 -8.16 7.37 10.05
C ILE A 30 -8.07 8.78 10.63
N ASN A 31 -9.07 9.59 10.38
CA ASN A 31 -9.20 10.92 10.98
C ASN A 31 -10.46 10.99 11.84
N VAL A 32 -10.32 11.46 13.06
CA VAL A 32 -11.43 11.65 14.02
C VAL A 32 -11.74 13.13 14.09
N ARG A 33 -12.96 13.52 13.72
CA ARG A 33 -13.43 14.93 13.69
C ARG A 33 -12.70 15.87 12.72
N GLY A 34 -12.06 15.32 11.68
CA GLY A 34 -11.37 16.11 10.65
C GLY A 34 -9.87 16.30 10.91
N LEU A 35 -9.24 17.19 10.14
CA LEU A 35 -7.83 17.52 10.27
C LEU A 35 -7.62 18.55 11.37
N THR A 36 -6.75 18.29 12.30
CA THR A 36 -6.41 19.16 13.43
C THR A 36 -5.11 19.94 13.19
N SER A 37 -4.27 19.46 12.29
CA SER A 37 -3.00 20.08 11.91
C SER A 37 -2.76 20.02 10.41
N ILE A 38 -2.16 21.05 9.84
CA ILE A 38 -1.77 21.11 8.42
C ILE A 38 -0.45 20.37 8.18
N THR A 39 0.44 20.38 9.15
CA THR A 39 1.81 19.83 9.02
C THR A 39 2.14 18.72 10.01
N GLY A 40 1.25 18.44 10.96
CA GLY A 40 1.44 17.44 12.01
C GLY A 40 0.66 16.15 11.72
N ASN A 41 0.86 15.15 12.59
CA ASN A 41 0.11 13.92 12.56
C ASN A 41 -1.36 14.18 12.98
N ASN A 42 -2.31 13.79 12.16
CA ASN A 42 -3.76 13.90 12.43
C ASN A 42 -4.39 12.55 12.76
N GLN A 43 -3.59 11.48 12.80
CA GLN A 43 -4.13 10.15 13.08
C GLN A 43 -4.37 9.95 14.58
N PRO A 44 -5.44 9.23 14.96
CA PRO A 44 -5.71 8.90 16.34
C PRO A 44 -4.71 7.86 16.86
N LEU A 45 -4.50 7.81 18.15
CA LEU A 45 -3.77 6.74 18.80
C LEU A 45 -4.53 5.42 18.64
N ILE A 46 -3.86 4.37 18.20
CA ILE A 46 -4.46 3.05 18.07
C ILE A 46 -4.07 2.19 19.27
N ILE A 47 -5.06 1.58 19.90
CA ILE A 47 -4.88 0.78 21.10
C ILE A 47 -5.50 -0.59 20.84
N LEU A 48 -4.67 -1.63 20.84
CA LEU A 48 -5.10 -3.02 20.70
C LEU A 48 -4.98 -3.75 22.05
N ASP A 49 -6.09 -4.21 22.60
CA ASP A 49 -6.15 -4.90 23.91
C ASP A 49 -5.51 -4.09 25.05
N GLY A 50 -5.52 -2.75 24.94
CA GLY A 50 -4.88 -1.83 25.89
C GLY A 50 -3.42 -1.54 25.60
N VAL A 51 -2.87 -2.01 24.50
CA VAL A 51 -1.50 -1.75 24.04
C VAL A 51 -1.54 -0.61 23.00
N PRO A 52 -0.89 0.52 23.24
CA PRO A 52 -0.63 1.51 22.19
C PRO A 52 0.27 0.89 21.12
N ILE A 53 -0.25 0.75 19.91
CA ILE A 53 0.50 0.16 18.79
C ILE A 53 0.96 1.23 17.80
N ARG A 54 1.93 0.88 16.99
CA ARG A 54 2.42 1.74 15.91
C ARG A 54 1.28 2.11 14.95
N ASN A 55 1.05 3.40 14.80
CA ASN A 55 0.12 3.96 13.83
C ASN A 55 0.77 5.15 13.13
N GLY A 56 1.21 4.97 11.93
CA GLY A 56 1.90 5.97 11.13
C GLY A 56 3.30 5.58 10.76
N GLY A 57 3.83 6.31 9.81
CA GLY A 57 5.17 6.12 9.31
C GLY A 57 6.23 6.70 10.23
N THR A 58 7.44 6.25 9.97
CA THR A 58 8.66 6.55 10.73
C THR A 58 9.25 7.93 10.43
N GLY A 59 8.48 8.92 10.03
CA GLY A 59 9.01 10.23 9.69
C GLY A 59 8.06 11.36 9.98
N LYS A 60 8.59 12.57 10.04
CA LYS A 60 7.89 13.85 10.19
C LYS A 60 6.95 14.16 9.01
N SER A 61 6.45 13.15 8.32
CA SER A 61 5.65 13.31 7.13
C SER A 61 4.18 13.21 7.44
N THR A 62 3.48 14.18 6.95
CA THR A 62 2.06 14.35 6.75
C THR A 62 1.27 13.05 6.57
N ASP A 63 0.07 13.07 7.05
CA ASP A 63 -1.06 12.14 7.15
C ASP A 63 -1.33 11.09 6.07
N PHE A 64 -0.63 11.11 4.99
CA PHE A 64 -0.76 10.13 3.93
C PHE A 64 0.40 9.15 4.01
N ALA A 65 0.08 7.88 3.90
CA ALA A 65 0.98 6.76 3.77
C ALA A 65 2.42 7.18 3.54
N GLU A 66 3.32 6.66 4.33
CA GLU A 66 4.74 6.88 4.15
C GLU A 66 5.11 6.58 2.69
N PHE A 67 5.14 7.64 1.88
CA PHE A 67 5.80 7.55 0.60
C PHE A 67 7.29 7.46 0.92
N GLY A 68 7.86 6.27 0.83
CA GLY A 68 9.30 6.17 0.83
C GLY A 68 9.87 7.01 -0.32
N ASN A 69 11.11 7.39 -0.24
CA ASN A 69 11.81 8.06 -1.34
C ASN A 69 11.77 7.27 -2.67
N ASP A 70 11.31 6.01 -2.60
CA ASP A 70 11.11 5.09 -3.73
C ASP A 70 9.68 5.15 -4.32
N GLY A 71 8.82 6.02 -3.81
CA GLY A 71 7.44 6.20 -4.27
C GLY A 71 6.50 5.02 -3.97
N GLN A 72 6.91 4.07 -3.14
CA GLN A 72 6.09 2.92 -2.78
C GLN A 72 5.08 3.26 -1.68
N ILE A 73 3.87 2.73 -1.80
CA ILE A 73 2.81 2.86 -0.80
C ILE A 73 3.04 1.80 0.28
N ARG A 74 3.42 2.22 1.50
CA ARG A 74 3.64 1.32 2.63
C ARG A 74 2.42 1.22 3.52
N SER A 75 2.29 0.09 4.24
CA SER A 75 1.26 -0.08 5.25
C SER A 75 1.57 0.72 6.51
N ASN A 76 0.54 1.16 7.20
CA ASN A 76 0.64 1.53 8.61
C ASN A 76 0.15 0.34 9.47
N GLY A 77 0.51 0.35 10.73
CA GLY A 77 0.22 -0.78 11.64
C GLY A 77 -1.25 -1.21 11.80
N LEU A 78 -2.18 -0.44 11.24
CA LEU A 78 -3.61 -0.78 11.21
C LEU A 78 -3.94 -1.92 10.25
N VAL A 79 -3.21 -2.02 9.15
CA VAL A 79 -3.43 -3.08 8.14
C VAL A 79 -3.09 -4.46 8.69
N ASP A 80 -2.26 -4.49 9.72
CA ASP A 80 -1.81 -5.74 10.34
C ASP A 80 -2.88 -6.38 11.20
N ILE A 81 -3.86 -5.61 11.68
CA ILE A 81 -4.93 -6.09 12.54
C ILE A 81 -5.91 -6.93 11.71
N ASN A 82 -6.09 -8.18 12.11
CA ASN A 82 -7.04 -9.08 11.47
C ASN A 82 -8.48 -8.78 11.91
N PRO A 83 -9.40 -8.43 10.98
CA PRO A 83 -10.80 -8.17 11.31
C PRO A 83 -11.50 -9.34 11.97
N GLU A 84 -11.13 -10.58 11.64
CA GLU A 84 -11.76 -11.81 12.18
C GLU A 84 -11.48 -12.01 13.67
N ASP A 85 -10.43 -11.37 14.21
CA ASP A 85 -10.06 -11.45 15.62
C ASP A 85 -10.61 -10.30 16.47
N ILE A 86 -11.38 -9.37 15.87
CA ILE A 86 -11.92 -8.21 16.57
C ILE A 86 -13.30 -8.52 17.14
N GLU A 87 -13.48 -8.23 18.43
CA GLU A 87 -14.78 -8.26 19.10
C GLU A 87 -15.49 -6.91 19.03
N SER A 88 -14.78 -5.84 19.34
CA SER A 88 -15.35 -4.49 19.34
C SER A 88 -14.32 -3.42 19.03
N VAL A 89 -14.82 -2.28 18.53
CA VAL A 89 -14.04 -1.08 18.30
C VAL A 89 -14.76 0.10 18.91
N SER A 90 -14.06 0.83 19.77
CA SER A 90 -14.55 2.05 20.40
C SER A 90 -13.68 3.24 19.99
N VAL A 91 -14.33 4.37 19.68
CA VAL A 91 -13.61 5.60 19.30
C VAL A 91 -13.78 6.63 20.39
N LEU A 92 -12.66 6.95 21.03
CA LEU A 92 -12.59 8.01 22.04
C LEU A 92 -12.23 9.32 21.38
N LYS A 93 -13.01 10.34 21.64
CA LYS A 93 -12.90 11.65 20.95
C LYS A 93 -12.41 12.74 21.92
N GLY A 94 -11.38 13.49 21.50
CA GLY A 94 -10.92 14.68 22.22
C GLY A 94 -10.51 14.42 23.67
N ALA A 95 -11.03 15.20 24.62
CA ALA A 95 -10.64 15.20 26.02
C ALA A 95 -10.75 13.83 26.74
N SER A 96 -11.70 12.98 26.37
CA SER A 96 -11.84 11.64 26.96
C SER A 96 -10.69 10.71 26.54
N ALA A 97 -10.14 10.89 25.33
CA ALA A 97 -8.98 10.14 24.89
C ALA A 97 -7.70 10.62 25.61
N THR A 98 -7.50 11.93 25.67
CA THR A 98 -6.34 12.53 26.35
C THR A 98 -6.32 12.29 27.85
N ALA A 99 -7.48 12.23 28.49
CA ALA A 99 -7.58 11.90 29.92
C ALA A 99 -7.11 10.46 30.23
N LEU A 100 -7.31 9.52 29.31
CA LEU A 100 -6.92 8.12 29.50
C LEU A 100 -5.51 7.79 28.98
N TYR A 101 -5.09 8.43 27.90
CA TYR A 101 -3.87 8.06 27.15
C TYR A 101 -2.88 9.21 26.95
N GLY A 102 -3.11 10.35 27.62
CA GLY A 102 -2.22 11.50 27.58
C GLY A 102 -2.23 12.27 26.25
N SER A 103 -1.19 13.07 26.02
CA SER A 103 -1.07 13.95 24.85
C SER A 103 -1.01 13.21 23.51
N GLU A 104 -0.58 11.95 23.48
CA GLU A 104 -0.54 11.16 22.25
C GLU A 104 -1.92 10.91 21.66
N ALA A 105 -2.97 10.94 22.50
CA ALA A 105 -4.35 10.80 22.09
C ALA A 105 -5.05 12.15 21.78
N ALA A 106 -4.28 13.23 21.55
CA ALA A 106 -4.84 14.56 21.23
C ALA A 106 -5.78 14.54 20.01
N ASN A 107 -5.48 13.70 19.01
CA ASN A 107 -6.31 13.50 17.83
C ASN A 107 -7.41 12.44 18.02
N GLY A 108 -7.65 12.00 19.27
CA GLY A 108 -8.53 10.91 19.61
C GLY A 108 -7.81 9.56 19.74
N ALA A 109 -8.55 8.52 20.11
CA ALA A 109 -8.03 7.16 20.18
C ALA A 109 -9.04 6.16 19.62
N VAL A 110 -8.53 5.15 18.93
CA VAL A 110 -9.30 3.98 18.46
C VAL A 110 -8.89 2.80 19.32
N VAL A 111 -9.81 2.35 20.17
CA VAL A 111 -9.60 1.22 21.08
C VAL A 111 -10.20 -0.02 20.44
N ILE A 112 -9.38 -1.01 20.20
CA ILE A 112 -9.72 -2.27 19.55
C ILE A 112 -9.62 -3.37 20.60
N THR A 113 -10.69 -4.12 20.78
CA THR A 113 -10.75 -5.27 21.68
C THR A 113 -10.82 -6.55 20.87
N SER A 114 -9.92 -7.48 21.15
CA SER A 114 -9.91 -8.79 20.50
C SER A 114 -10.91 -9.76 21.08
N LYS A 115 -11.40 -10.67 20.25
CA LYS A 115 -12.24 -11.78 20.64
C LYS A 115 -11.54 -12.63 21.71
N ARG A 116 -12.30 -13.04 22.72
CA ARG A 116 -11.87 -13.96 23.80
C ARG A 116 -12.78 -15.20 23.83
N ALA A 117 -12.28 -16.28 24.36
CA ALA A 117 -13.11 -17.45 24.59
C ALA A 117 -14.17 -17.14 25.65
N LYS A 118 -15.40 -17.59 25.42
CA LYS A 118 -16.46 -17.59 26.42
C LYS A 118 -16.38 -18.89 27.22
N SER A 119 -16.85 -18.87 28.49
CA SER A 119 -16.96 -20.08 29.27
C SER A 119 -17.89 -21.07 28.58
N GLY A 120 -17.47 -22.34 28.47
CA GLY A 120 -18.26 -23.37 27.80
C GLY A 120 -17.38 -24.42 27.09
N LYS A 121 -18.02 -25.13 26.16
CA LYS A 121 -17.36 -26.18 25.37
C LYS A 121 -16.33 -25.61 24.41
N LEU A 122 -15.40 -26.46 24.00
CA LEU A 122 -14.48 -26.17 22.90
C LEU A 122 -15.27 -25.76 21.65
N THR A 123 -14.93 -24.64 21.07
CA THR A 123 -15.47 -24.18 19.78
C THR A 123 -14.36 -24.10 18.75
N VAL A 124 -14.67 -24.48 17.53
CA VAL A 124 -13.79 -24.35 16.36
C VAL A 124 -14.55 -23.57 15.29
N ASP A 125 -14.03 -22.42 14.94
CA ASP A 125 -14.60 -21.55 13.92
C ASP A 125 -13.68 -21.54 12.70
N PHE A 126 -14.23 -21.79 11.51
CA PHE A 126 -13.50 -21.66 10.25
C PHE A 126 -14.22 -20.69 9.32
N THR A 127 -13.47 -19.74 8.79
CA THR A 127 -13.97 -18.76 7.82
C THR A 127 -13.09 -18.80 6.59
N ALA A 128 -13.70 -18.88 5.42
CA ALA A 128 -13.03 -18.73 4.12
C ALA A 128 -13.70 -17.62 3.33
N GLN A 129 -12.90 -16.70 2.81
CA GLN A 129 -13.36 -15.60 1.98
C GLN A 129 -12.50 -15.52 0.72
N VAL A 130 -13.16 -15.47 -0.45
CA VAL A 130 -12.53 -15.23 -1.74
C VAL A 130 -13.18 -14.01 -2.38
N THR A 131 -12.39 -13.06 -2.84
CA THR A 131 -12.87 -11.82 -3.45
C THR A 131 -12.15 -11.58 -4.77
N ALA A 132 -12.92 -11.32 -5.83
CA ALA A 132 -12.40 -10.84 -7.10
C ALA A 132 -12.49 -9.30 -7.15
N ASN A 133 -11.39 -8.65 -7.48
CA ASN A 133 -11.29 -7.22 -7.63
C ASN A 133 -11.15 -6.86 -9.10
N LEU A 134 -12.18 -6.27 -9.70
CA LEU A 134 -12.15 -5.82 -11.08
C LEU A 134 -11.94 -4.31 -11.16
N PRO A 135 -11.11 -3.81 -12.08
CA PRO A 135 -11.00 -2.37 -12.33
C PRO A 135 -12.30 -1.88 -12.99
N ALA A 136 -13.21 -1.29 -12.20
CA ALA A 136 -14.54 -0.87 -12.65
C ALA A 136 -14.54 0.51 -13.28
N TYR A 137 -13.67 1.42 -12.82
CA TYR A 137 -13.65 2.82 -13.25
C TYR A 137 -12.29 3.14 -13.88
N LEU A 138 -12.22 3.03 -15.20
CA LEU A 138 -11.06 3.45 -15.98
C LEU A 138 -11.32 4.81 -16.62
N PRO A 139 -10.28 5.62 -16.87
CA PRO A 139 -10.41 6.87 -17.61
C PRO A 139 -11.06 6.60 -18.96
N LYS A 140 -12.00 7.46 -19.37
CA LYS A 140 -12.58 7.39 -20.70
C LYS A 140 -11.60 7.95 -21.71
N VAL A 141 -11.39 7.21 -22.78
CA VAL A 141 -10.52 7.61 -23.89
C VAL A 141 -11.40 7.88 -25.11
N GLN A 142 -11.13 8.97 -25.80
CA GLN A 142 -11.84 9.32 -27.02
C GLN A 142 -11.29 8.48 -28.20
N THR A 143 -12.15 8.15 -29.15
CA THR A 143 -11.83 7.29 -30.32
C THR A 143 -12.07 7.99 -31.66
N VAL A 144 -12.14 9.31 -31.67
CA VAL A 144 -12.39 10.12 -32.87
C VAL A 144 -11.10 10.68 -33.44
N TYR A 145 -10.20 11.10 -32.55
CA TYR A 145 -8.91 11.72 -32.92
C TYR A 145 -7.76 10.91 -32.34
N GLY A 146 -6.69 10.78 -33.09
CA GLY A 146 -5.50 10.07 -32.63
C GLY A 146 -4.43 10.97 -32.00
N PRO A 147 -3.19 10.46 -31.87
CA PRO A 147 -2.10 11.22 -31.27
C PRO A 147 -1.82 12.50 -32.04
N GLY A 148 -1.57 13.56 -31.34
CA GLY A 148 -1.28 14.86 -31.88
C GLY A 148 -1.55 15.96 -30.86
N ARG A 149 -1.02 17.14 -31.09
CA ARG A 149 -1.26 18.34 -30.29
C ARG A 149 -1.80 19.44 -31.17
N TYR A 150 -2.60 20.32 -30.59
CA TYR A 150 -2.91 21.59 -31.26
C TYR A 150 -1.62 22.37 -31.47
N ASN A 151 -1.32 22.69 -32.73
CA ASN A 151 -0.18 23.51 -33.09
C ASN A 151 -0.72 24.72 -33.89
N THR A 152 -0.27 25.90 -33.50
CA THR A 152 -0.61 27.15 -34.22
C THR A 152 0.24 27.32 -35.47
N GLU A 153 1.37 26.59 -35.56
CA GLU A 153 2.34 26.68 -36.65
C GLU A 153 2.53 25.32 -37.32
N TYR A 154 1.48 24.87 -38.01
CA TYR A 154 1.60 23.70 -38.87
C TYR A 154 2.42 23.99 -40.11
N SER A 155 3.29 23.05 -40.51
CA SER A 155 3.91 23.03 -41.80
C SER A 155 2.85 22.97 -42.92
N ASP A 156 3.23 23.31 -44.12
CA ASP A 156 2.29 23.24 -45.26
C ASP A 156 1.79 21.80 -45.50
N TYR A 157 2.64 20.82 -45.28
CA TYR A 157 2.24 19.41 -45.33
C TYR A 157 1.17 19.05 -44.24
N GLU A 158 1.40 19.51 -43.03
CA GLU A 158 0.45 19.25 -41.92
C GLU A 158 -0.91 19.93 -42.18
N LYS A 159 -0.90 21.15 -42.74
CA LYS A 159 -2.14 21.85 -43.17
C LYS A 159 -2.87 21.10 -44.26
N GLN A 160 -2.13 20.61 -45.28
CA GLN A 160 -2.72 19.87 -46.40
C GLN A 160 -3.24 18.49 -46.02
N THR A 161 -2.61 17.84 -45.04
CA THR A 161 -2.95 16.47 -44.61
C THR A 161 -3.87 16.44 -43.39
N GLY A 162 -4.26 17.59 -42.84
CA GLY A 162 -5.14 17.65 -41.66
C GLY A 162 -4.42 17.34 -40.34
N GLY A 163 -3.12 17.61 -40.25
CA GLY A 163 -2.31 17.51 -39.05
C GLY A 163 -1.40 16.28 -39.00
N PHE A 164 -1.26 15.51 -40.08
CA PHE A 164 -0.29 14.44 -40.14
C PHE A 164 1.13 14.99 -40.31
N TYR A 165 2.08 14.39 -39.64
CA TYR A 165 3.51 14.68 -39.82
C TYR A 165 4.05 13.91 -41.01
N GLN A 166 4.99 14.49 -41.74
CA GLN A 166 5.70 13.82 -42.83
C GLN A 166 6.97 13.14 -42.32
N ARG A 167 7.17 11.90 -42.68
CA ARG A 167 8.39 11.15 -42.39
C ARG A 167 8.88 10.41 -43.61
N THR A 168 10.17 10.46 -43.84
CA THR A 168 10.81 9.77 -44.96
C THR A 168 11.42 8.45 -44.46
N MET A 169 11.17 7.35 -45.13
CA MET A 169 11.73 6.05 -44.86
C MET A 169 12.17 5.42 -46.22
N ASN A 170 13.41 4.99 -46.31
CA ASN A 170 13.98 4.39 -47.54
C ASN A 170 13.80 5.27 -48.79
N GLY A 171 13.84 6.60 -48.65
CA GLY A 171 13.62 7.53 -49.74
C GLY A 171 12.16 7.87 -50.07
N GLU A 172 11.21 7.18 -49.49
CA GLU A 172 9.77 7.41 -49.65
C GLU A 172 9.20 8.22 -48.48
N SER A 173 8.26 9.11 -48.77
CA SER A 173 7.61 9.96 -47.77
C SER A 173 6.25 9.36 -47.36
N TYR A 174 6.05 9.24 -46.09
CA TYR A 174 4.85 8.69 -45.49
C TYR A 174 4.14 9.70 -44.59
N LYS A 175 2.82 9.59 -44.48
CA LYS A 175 2.08 10.17 -43.38
C LYS A 175 2.54 9.51 -42.08
N SER A 176 2.78 10.28 -41.07
CA SER A 176 3.15 9.78 -39.74
C SER A 176 2.51 10.63 -38.65
N LEU A 177 2.64 10.20 -37.41
CA LEU A 177 2.03 10.86 -36.27
C LEU A 177 3.05 11.71 -35.53
N TYR A 178 2.61 12.82 -35.00
CA TYR A 178 3.43 13.67 -34.17
C TYR A 178 3.71 13.01 -32.83
N SER A 179 4.94 13.09 -32.37
CA SER A 179 5.35 12.57 -31.07
C SER A 179 4.75 13.39 -29.92
N THR A 180 3.66 12.95 -29.36
CA THR A 180 3.00 13.61 -28.23
C THR A 180 2.16 12.64 -27.42
N THR A 181 1.99 12.95 -26.14
CA THR A 181 1.08 12.25 -25.22
C THR A 181 -0.38 12.69 -25.38
N MET A 182 -0.63 13.72 -26.21
CA MET A 182 -1.95 14.29 -26.38
C MET A 182 -2.72 13.60 -27.50
N SER A 183 -4.03 13.52 -27.37
CA SER A 183 -4.96 12.94 -28.36
C SER A 183 -5.76 14.03 -29.08
N PHE A 184 -5.05 15.05 -29.57
CA PHE A 184 -5.61 16.18 -30.33
C PHE A 184 -5.05 16.23 -31.76
N GLY A 185 -4.66 15.07 -32.29
CA GLY A 185 -4.13 14.96 -33.66
C GLY A 185 -5.20 14.82 -34.72
N PRO A 186 -4.84 14.28 -35.90
CA PRO A 186 -5.76 14.07 -37.00
C PRO A 186 -6.95 13.18 -36.58
N LYS A 187 -8.09 13.41 -37.23
CA LYS A 187 -9.22 12.51 -37.12
C LYS A 187 -8.90 11.16 -37.77
N TYR A 188 -9.32 10.07 -37.14
CA TYR A 188 -9.20 8.75 -37.73
C TYR A 188 -9.93 8.69 -39.06
N ASP A 189 -9.22 8.39 -40.13
CA ASP A 189 -9.72 8.37 -41.52
C ASP A 189 -9.44 7.05 -42.25
N GLY A 190 -8.74 6.11 -41.58
CA GLY A 190 -8.35 4.84 -42.18
C GLY A 190 -7.21 4.93 -43.19
N SER A 191 -6.62 6.12 -43.43
CA SER A 191 -5.48 6.27 -44.32
C SER A 191 -4.24 5.56 -43.78
N ASP A 192 -3.37 5.14 -44.69
CA ASP A 192 -2.11 4.51 -44.32
C ASP A 192 -1.17 5.50 -43.65
N VAL A 193 -0.66 5.14 -42.48
CA VAL A 193 0.34 5.92 -41.71
C VAL A 193 1.53 5.04 -41.37
N LEU A 194 2.69 5.64 -41.38
CA LEU A 194 3.90 5.00 -40.85
C LEU A 194 3.83 4.99 -39.32
N TYR A 195 3.72 3.79 -38.78
CA TYR A 195 3.70 3.55 -37.34
C TYR A 195 5.12 3.65 -36.75
N TRP A 196 5.23 3.72 -35.45
CA TRP A 196 6.52 3.82 -34.76
C TRP A 196 7.42 2.58 -34.89
N ASP A 197 6.86 1.43 -35.29
CA ASP A 197 7.62 0.21 -35.55
C ASP A 197 8.16 0.13 -37.00
N GLY A 198 8.07 1.22 -37.76
CA GLY A 198 8.49 1.27 -39.14
C GLY A 198 7.53 0.60 -40.12
N LYS A 199 6.37 0.11 -39.68
CA LYS A 199 5.36 -0.52 -40.53
C LYS A 199 4.24 0.45 -40.90
N VAL A 200 3.75 0.34 -42.10
CA VAL A 200 2.58 1.09 -42.56
C VAL A 200 1.33 0.38 -42.11
N ARG A 201 0.41 1.10 -41.47
CA ARG A 201 -0.84 0.57 -40.94
C ARG A 201 -1.99 1.56 -41.15
N PRO A 202 -3.27 1.08 -41.23
CA PRO A 202 -4.42 1.97 -41.28
C PRO A 202 -4.52 2.82 -40.02
N TYR A 203 -4.80 4.12 -40.18
CA TYR A 203 -5.00 5.06 -39.10
C TYR A 203 -6.40 4.91 -38.49
N LEU A 204 -6.53 3.93 -37.62
CA LEU A 204 -7.75 3.60 -36.90
C LEU A 204 -7.44 3.36 -35.42
N PRO A 205 -8.43 3.50 -34.51
CA PRO A 205 -8.23 3.10 -33.12
C PRO A 205 -7.82 1.64 -33.01
N THR A 206 -6.77 1.35 -32.27
CA THR A 206 -6.30 -0.04 -32.02
C THR A 206 -7.04 -0.68 -30.86
N THR A 207 -7.61 0.14 -29.99
CA THR A 207 -8.37 -0.28 -28.80
C THR A 207 -9.40 0.79 -28.41
N ASP A 208 -10.50 0.35 -27.77
CA ASP A 208 -11.47 1.29 -27.16
C ASP A 208 -10.87 2.00 -25.95
N ASN A 209 -10.03 1.30 -25.21
CA ASN A 209 -9.42 1.85 -24.00
C ASN A 209 -8.12 1.13 -23.63
N PRO A 210 -6.95 1.73 -23.88
CA PRO A 210 -5.64 1.14 -23.59
C PRO A 210 -5.40 0.90 -22.08
N TRP A 211 -6.13 1.57 -21.19
CA TRP A 211 -6.01 1.34 -19.76
C TRP A 211 -6.42 -0.07 -19.33
N LYS A 212 -7.32 -0.72 -20.07
CA LYS A 212 -7.74 -2.10 -19.77
C LYS A 212 -6.58 -3.08 -19.78
N GLU A 213 -5.61 -2.84 -20.64
CA GLU A 213 -4.42 -3.69 -20.81
C GLU A 213 -3.37 -3.54 -19.71
N LEU A 214 -3.50 -2.52 -18.88
CA LEU A 214 -2.56 -2.20 -17.79
C LEU A 214 -3.00 -2.76 -16.44
N PHE A 215 -4.15 -3.39 -16.38
CA PHE A 215 -4.71 -4.01 -15.19
C PHE A 215 -5.11 -5.45 -15.43
N ARG A 216 -5.14 -6.21 -14.36
CA ARG A 216 -5.71 -7.57 -14.35
C ARG A 216 -6.84 -7.65 -13.32
N THR A 217 -7.63 -8.72 -13.37
CA THR A 217 -8.49 -9.08 -12.25
C THR A 217 -7.64 -9.47 -11.08
N GLY A 218 -7.76 -8.74 -9.98
CA GLY A 218 -7.12 -9.08 -8.71
C GLY A 218 -7.91 -10.12 -7.94
N TRP A 219 -7.25 -10.90 -7.11
CA TRP A 219 -7.86 -11.91 -6.24
C TRP A 219 -7.34 -11.73 -4.83
N ASN A 220 -8.23 -11.85 -3.87
CA ASN A 220 -7.89 -11.91 -2.45
C ASN A 220 -8.52 -13.15 -1.84
N GLN A 221 -7.72 -13.96 -1.16
CA GLN A 221 -8.15 -15.16 -0.46
C GLN A 221 -7.76 -15.04 1.00
N THR A 222 -8.70 -15.25 1.88
CA THR A 222 -8.46 -15.20 3.34
C THR A 222 -9.09 -16.43 3.97
N TYR A 223 -8.29 -17.14 4.76
CA TYR A 223 -8.70 -18.32 5.52
C TYR A 223 -8.37 -18.08 6.98
N ASN A 224 -9.36 -18.22 7.85
CA ASN A 224 -9.22 -18.10 9.31
C ASN A 224 -9.68 -19.37 10.00
N LEU A 225 -8.87 -19.88 10.90
CA LEU A 225 -9.20 -20.97 11.81
C LEU A 225 -9.03 -20.46 13.24
N ALA A 226 -10.07 -20.55 14.06
CA ALA A 226 -10.01 -20.17 15.46
C ALA A 226 -10.49 -21.29 16.36
N ILE A 227 -9.77 -21.54 17.43
CA ILE A 227 -10.08 -22.52 18.46
C ILE A 227 -10.21 -21.79 19.78
N SER A 228 -11.33 -21.95 20.44
CA SER A 228 -11.64 -21.27 21.70
C SER A 228 -12.14 -22.22 22.75
N GLN A 229 -11.63 -22.10 23.96
CA GLN A 229 -12.08 -22.86 25.11
C GLN A 229 -12.04 -21.99 26.37
N GLY A 230 -13.11 -22.03 27.15
CA GLY A 230 -13.17 -21.33 28.43
C GLY A 230 -13.71 -22.25 29.52
N THR A 231 -13.21 -22.06 30.74
CA THR A 231 -13.68 -22.65 31.98
C THR A 231 -14.06 -21.52 32.95
N GLU A 232 -14.44 -21.83 34.17
CA GLU A 232 -14.68 -20.81 35.21
C GLU A 232 -13.40 -20.07 35.63
N THR A 233 -12.24 -20.70 35.43
CA THR A 233 -10.93 -20.17 35.85
C THR A 233 -10.01 -19.80 34.71
N SER A 234 -10.29 -20.21 33.49
CA SER A 234 -9.43 -19.94 32.32
C SER A 234 -10.26 -19.69 31.07
N SER A 235 -9.70 -18.86 30.19
CA SER A 235 -10.24 -18.56 28.87
C SER A 235 -9.08 -18.49 27.91
N ASN A 236 -9.11 -19.27 26.83
CA ASN A 236 -8.05 -19.32 25.83
C ASN A 236 -8.66 -19.34 24.45
N ARG A 237 -8.16 -18.46 23.55
CA ARG A 237 -8.47 -18.46 22.13
C ARG A 237 -7.20 -18.37 21.35
N PHE A 238 -6.99 -19.32 20.46
CA PHE A 238 -5.96 -19.30 19.43
C PHE A 238 -6.64 -19.09 18.07
N SER A 239 -6.07 -18.25 17.22
CA SER A 239 -6.49 -18.13 15.82
C SER A 239 -5.28 -18.05 14.90
N TYR A 240 -5.45 -18.63 13.72
CA TYR A 240 -4.52 -18.53 12.61
C TYR A 240 -5.25 -18.01 11.39
N THR A 241 -4.69 -16.98 10.74
CA THR A 241 -5.23 -16.43 9.50
C THR A 241 -4.14 -16.44 8.45
N PHE A 242 -4.49 -16.97 7.29
CA PHE A 242 -3.71 -16.86 6.07
C PHE A 242 -4.44 -15.96 5.09
N MET A 243 -3.71 -15.03 4.48
CA MET A 243 -4.20 -14.17 3.41
C MET A 243 -3.21 -14.22 2.26
N ASP A 244 -3.75 -14.37 1.06
CA ASP A 244 -3.03 -14.27 -0.21
C ASP A 244 -3.76 -13.30 -1.13
N GLU A 245 -3.04 -12.30 -1.64
CA GLU A 245 -3.59 -11.30 -2.56
C GLU A 245 -2.72 -11.15 -3.79
N MET A 246 -3.37 -11.26 -4.91
CA MET A 246 -2.89 -10.84 -6.21
C MET A 246 -3.60 -9.52 -6.57
N PRO A 247 -2.91 -8.36 -6.52
CA PRO A 247 -3.54 -7.07 -6.77
C PRO A 247 -3.89 -6.88 -8.25
N ASN A 248 -4.66 -5.83 -8.54
CA ASN A 248 -5.04 -5.45 -9.91
C ASN A 248 -3.83 -4.99 -10.76
N SER A 249 -2.72 -4.59 -10.14
CA SER A 249 -1.47 -4.30 -10.87
C SER A 249 -0.95 -5.56 -11.56
N LEU A 250 -0.32 -5.42 -12.73
CA LEU A 250 0.18 -6.54 -13.51
C LEU A 250 1.26 -7.35 -12.78
N THR A 251 2.02 -6.68 -11.91
CA THR A 251 3.05 -7.29 -11.08
C THR A 251 2.72 -7.04 -9.62
N GLY A 252 3.12 -7.93 -8.77
CA GLY A 252 2.91 -7.79 -7.33
C GLY A 252 2.13 -8.95 -6.73
N SER A 253 2.44 -9.21 -5.48
CA SER A 253 1.74 -10.16 -4.63
C SER A 253 1.90 -9.78 -3.17
N PHE A 254 0.97 -10.22 -2.36
CA PHE A 254 0.99 -10.03 -0.91
C PHE A 254 0.54 -11.32 -0.24
N THR A 255 1.34 -11.82 0.70
CA THR A 255 0.95 -12.93 1.56
C THR A 255 1.10 -12.52 3.02
N LYS A 256 0.18 -13.00 3.87
CA LYS A 256 0.21 -12.71 5.30
C LYS A 256 -0.20 -13.93 6.12
N HIS A 257 0.59 -14.22 7.12
CA HIS A 257 0.29 -15.18 8.18
C HIS A 257 0.11 -14.43 9.49
N ASN A 258 -0.98 -14.65 10.17
CA ASN A 258 -1.27 -14.03 11.47
C ASN A 258 -1.61 -15.13 12.48
N PHE A 259 -0.85 -15.19 13.55
CA PHE A 259 -1.04 -16.10 14.69
C PHE A 259 -1.43 -15.28 15.90
N LYS A 260 -2.61 -15.52 16.47
CA LYS A 260 -3.08 -14.78 17.63
C LYS A 260 -3.45 -15.72 18.75
N LEU A 261 -2.99 -15.40 19.95
CA LEU A 261 -3.34 -16.08 21.20
C LEU A 261 -3.84 -15.03 22.18
N THR A 262 -5.03 -15.21 22.69
CA THR A 262 -5.60 -14.38 23.77
C THR A 262 -6.12 -15.25 24.88
N GLY A 263 -5.96 -14.81 26.11
CA GLY A 263 -6.48 -15.58 27.23
C GLY A 263 -6.47 -14.87 28.55
N SER A 264 -7.04 -15.55 29.52
CA SER A 264 -7.02 -15.16 30.94
C SER A 264 -6.98 -16.37 31.83
N TYR A 265 -6.30 -16.24 32.94
CA TYR A 265 -6.23 -17.25 34.01
C TYR A 265 -6.49 -16.62 35.37
N LYS A 266 -7.38 -17.22 36.16
CA LYS A 266 -7.52 -16.95 37.61
C LYS A 266 -6.47 -17.77 38.36
N LEU A 267 -5.30 -17.22 38.61
CA LEU A 267 -4.20 -17.88 39.29
C LEU A 267 -4.53 -18.15 40.76
N ALA A 268 -5.32 -17.26 41.36
CA ALA A 268 -5.90 -17.40 42.71
C ALA A 268 -7.22 -16.60 42.76
N LYS A 269 -8.04 -16.76 43.82
CA LYS A 269 -9.28 -15.96 43.96
C LYS A 269 -9.06 -14.45 43.73
N PRO A 270 -8.01 -13.79 44.29
CA PRO A 270 -7.80 -12.37 44.08
C PRO A 270 -6.93 -12.05 42.88
N LEU A 271 -6.31 -13.02 42.18
CA LEU A 271 -5.29 -12.76 41.15
C LEU A 271 -5.72 -13.33 39.80
N THR A 272 -5.90 -12.44 38.83
CA THR A 272 -6.19 -12.78 37.43
C THR A 272 -5.01 -12.32 36.55
N LEU A 273 -4.60 -13.18 35.64
CA LEU A 273 -3.62 -12.90 34.62
C LEU A 273 -4.31 -12.85 33.26
N GLU A 274 -4.20 -11.76 32.53
CA GLU A 274 -4.62 -11.65 31.14
C GLU A 274 -3.38 -11.59 30.23
N TYR A 275 -3.48 -12.15 29.02
CA TYR A 275 -2.43 -12.08 28.02
C TYR A 275 -3.00 -12.01 26.61
N SER A 276 -2.25 -11.37 25.74
CA SER A 276 -2.50 -11.29 24.30
C SER A 276 -1.16 -11.36 23.57
N LEU A 277 -1.07 -12.20 22.57
CA LEU A 277 0.09 -12.35 21.70
C LEU A 277 -0.39 -12.37 20.26
N ASN A 278 0.15 -11.52 19.42
CA ASN A 278 -0.14 -11.47 17.99
C ASN A 278 1.17 -11.46 17.22
N TYR A 279 1.43 -12.51 16.45
CA TYR A 279 2.61 -12.61 15.61
C TYR A 279 2.21 -12.64 14.13
N ILE A 280 2.80 -11.75 13.36
CA ILE A 280 2.44 -11.49 11.97
C ILE A 280 3.68 -11.63 11.11
N ILE A 281 3.56 -12.36 10.02
CA ILE A 281 4.56 -12.46 8.96
C ILE A 281 3.90 -11.97 7.68
N GLN A 282 4.51 -11.00 7.00
CA GLN A 282 4.03 -10.47 5.74
C GLN A 282 5.15 -10.50 4.71
N ASP A 283 4.83 -10.96 3.51
CA ASP A 283 5.69 -10.88 2.34
C ASP A 283 4.98 -10.07 1.24
N VAL A 284 5.64 -9.05 0.76
CA VAL A 284 5.14 -8.20 -0.33
C VAL A 284 6.15 -8.19 -1.45
N LYS A 285 5.72 -8.54 -2.65
CA LYS A 285 6.51 -8.39 -3.88
C LYS A 285 5.93 -7.28 -4.73
N ASN A 286 6.79 -6.49 -5.33
CA ASN A 286 6.43 -5.40 -6.23
C ASN A 286 5.26 -4.57 -5.68
N ARG A 287 5.47 -4.02 -4.49
CA ARG A 287 4.50 -3.17 -3.81
C ARG A 287 4.00 -2.10 -4.78
N PRO A 288 2.69 -1.85 -4.87
CA PRO A 288 2.16 -0.83 -5.75
C PRO A 288 2.83 0.52 -5.51
N GLN A 289 3.21 1.16 -6.59
CA GLN A 289 3.75 2.51 -6.57
C GLN A 289 2.60 3.53 -6.68
N THR A 290 2.90 4.79 -6.37
CA THR A 290 1.94 5.86 -6.61
C THR A 290 1.64 5.99 -8.10
N SER A 291 0.44 6.43 -8.44
CA SER A 291 0.04 6.64 -9.83
C SER A 291 0.99 7.57 -10.60
N LEU A 292 1.60 8.54 -9.91
CA LEU A 292 2.59 9.44 -10.51
C LEU A 292 3.86 8.73 -10.96
N ASN A 293 4.31 7.74 -10.20
CA ASN A 293 5.51 6.99 -10.54
C ASN A 293 5.24 5.83 -11.52
N LEU A 294 4.01 5.29 -11.50
CA LEU A 294 3.66 4.15 -12.33
C LEU A 294 3.15 4.57 -13.72
N TYR A 295 2.30 5.59 -13.79
CA TYR A 295 1.60 5.97 -15.03
C TYR A 295 1.94 7.37 -15.52
N GLY A 296 2.90 8.05 -14.88
CA GLY A 296 3.16 9.45 -15.13
C GLY A 296 2.01 10.35 -14.64
N SER A 297 2.05 11.62 -15.03
CA SER A 297 0.91 12.52 -14.77
C SER A 297 -0.28 12.11 -15.62
N PHE A 298 -1.50 12.38 -15.15
CA PHE A 298 -2.74 12.20 -15.95
C PHE A 298 -2.74 12.96 -17.28
N SER A 299 -1.80 13.88 -17.49
CA SER A 299 -1.57 14.54 -18.76
C SER A 299 -1.00 13.60 -19.84
N ASN A 300 -0.42 12.47 -19.45
CA ASN A 300 0.00 11.42 -20.37
C ASN A 300 -1.20 10.52 -20.71
N MET A 301 -2.26 11.09 -21.25
CA MET A 301 -3.43 10.34 -21.65
C MET A 301 -3.06 9.43 -22.82
N PHE A 302 -3.24 8.13 -22.62
CA PHE A 302 -3.02 7.17 -23.67
C PHE A 302 -4.04 7.39 -24.79
N SER A 303 -3.53 7.53 -26.01
CA SER A 303 -4.38 7.57 -27.20
C SER A 303 -4.98 6.20 -27.49
N SER A 304 -6.19 6.17 -28.03
CA SER A 304 -6.81 4.95 -28.56
C SER A 304 -6.05 4.29 -29.73
N PHE A 305 -5.08 4.99 -30.29
CA PHE A 305 -4.13 4.45 -31.30
C PHE A 305 -2.96 3.67 -30.66
N MET A 306 -2.85 3.67 -29.36
CA MET A 306 -1.74 3.05 -28.64
C MET A 306 -2.00 1.54 -28.49
N ASP A 307 -1.17 0.73 -29.16
CA ASP A 307 -1.22 -0.72 -29.09
C ASP A 307 -0.39 -1.22 -27.88
N ILE A 308 -1.03 -1.30 -26.71
CA ILE A 308 -0.37 -1.77 -25.48
C ILE A 308 0.13 -3.21 -25.59
N PRO A 309 -0.63 -4.18 -26.18
CA PRO A 309 -0.11 -5.52 -26.42
C PRO A 309 1.19 -5.54 -27.22
N TYR A 310 1.29 -4.72 -28.26
CA TYR A 310 2.54 -4.56 -29.01
C TYR A 310 3.65 -3.94 -28.18
N LEU A 311 3.35 -2.88 -27.42
CA LEU A 311 4.34 -2.23 -26.57
C LEU A 311 4.87 -3.15 -25.45
N LYS A 312 4.04 -4.05 -24.92
CA LYS A 312 4.49 -5.08 -23.98
C LYS A 312 5.52 -6.06 -24.56
N GLN A 313 5.60 -6.18 -25.87
CA GLN A 313 6.56 -7.03 -26.57
C GLN A 313 7.80 -6.26 -27.04
N SER A 314 7.70 -4.93 -27.15
CA SER A 314 8.71 -4.08 -27.77
C SER A 314 9.33 -3.04 -26.84
N TYR A 315 9.00 -3.02 -25.54
CA TYR A 315 9.61 -2.07 -24.58
C TYR A 315 11.05 -2.42 -24.19
N VAL A 316 11.49 -3.65 -24.52
CA VAL A 316 12.87 -4.12 -24.38
C VAL A 316 13.47 -4.27 -25.77
N THR A 317 14.69 -3.78 -25.97
CA THR A 317 15.43 -3.94 -27.21
C THR A 317 15.99 -5.36 -27.34
N SER A 318 16.43 -5.75 -28.57
CA SER A 318 17.10 -7.04 -28.79
C SER A 318 18.41 -7.17 -28.02
N LEU A 319 19.01 -6.05 -27.60
CA LEU A 319 20.20 -6.01 -26.73
C LEU A 319 19.87 -6.11 -25.24
N GLY A 320 18.60 -6.24 -24.87
CA GLY A 320 18.16 -6.40 -23.49
C GLY A 320 18.01 -5.09 -22.70
N TYR A 321 18.06 -3.94 -23.36
CA TYR A 321 17.90 -2.64 -22.72
C TYR A 321 16.50 -2.07 -22.91
N ARG A 322 16.14 -1.06 -22.12
CA ARG A 322 14.87 -0.36 -22.29
C ARG A 322 14.82 0.34 -23.65
N ASN A 323 13.77 0.08 -24.40
CA ASN A 323 13.55 0.74 -25.68
C ASN A 323 13.18 2.21 -25.45
N THR A 324 14.11 3.11 -25.76
CA THR A 324 13.93 4.55 -25.59
C THR A 324 14.80 5.34 -26.58
N TYR A 325 14.15 6.26 -27.29
CA TYR A 325 14.87 7.17 -28.17
C TYR A 325 15.67 8.26 -27.41
N ALA A 326 15.15 8.67 -26.25
CA ALA A 326 15.66 9.84 -25.53
C ALA A 326 16.90 9.55 -24.67
N VAL A 327 17.14 8.29 -24.32
CA VAL A 327 18.18 7.90 -23.36
C VAL A 327 19.06 6.82 -23.97
N GLY A 328 20.27 7.17 -24.30
CA GLY A 328 21.24 6.22 -24.82
C GLY A 328 21.41 6.21 -26.33
N GLY A 329 20.52 6.86 -27.07
CA GLY A 329 20.63 6.95 -28.51
C GLY A 329 20.74 5.56 -29.18
N ASP A 330 21.52 5.47 -30.21
CA ASP A 330 21.70 4.29 -31.04
C ASP A 330 22.39 3.11 -30.33
N ALA A 331 23.03 3.34 -29.19
CA ALA A 331 23.79 2.30 -28.51
C ALA A 331 22.90 1.26 -27.75
N THR A 332 21.63 1.56 -27.53
CA THR A 332 20.66 0.61 -26.96
C THR A 332 19.86 -0.12 -28.03
N LEU A 333 20.01 0.27 -29.29
CA LEU A 333 19.23 -0.19 -30.42
C LEU A 333 20.14 -0.81 -31.49
N THR A 334 19.69 -1.86 -32.14
CA THR A 334 20.27 -2.30 -33.40
C THR A 334 19.92 -1.30 -34.52
N PRO A 335 20.60 -1.29 -35.65
CA PRO A 335 20.25 -0.43 -36.78
C PRO A 335 18.79 -0.53 -37.22
N ASP A 336 18.23 -1.74 -37.19
CA ASP A 336 16.82 -1.98 -37.55
C ASP A 336 15.86 -1.45 -36.51
N GLU A 337 16.21 -1.53 -35.23
CA GLU A 337 15.44 -0.96 -34.11
C GLU A 337 15.54 0.57 -34.07
N ALA A 338 16.72 1.13 -34.37
CA ALA A 338 16.92 2.58 -34.46
C ALA A 338 16.07 3.20 -35.57
N TRP A 339 15.75 2.40 -36.57
CA TRP A 339 14.82 2.77 -37.64
C TRP A 339 13.37 2.80 -37.17
N ALA A 340 12.99 1.92 -36.26
CA ALA A 340 11.68 1.92 -35.64
C ALA A 340 11.59 3.17 -34.74
N TYR A 341 11.02 4.23 -35.28
CA TYR A 341 10.86 5.48 -34.58
C TYR A 341 10.05 5.33 -33.31
N ASN A 342 10.70 5.54 -32.17
CA ASN A 342 10.01 5.62 -30.90
C ASN A 342 9.66 7.10 -30.63
N PRO A 343 8.44 7.55 -30.86
CA PRO A 343 8.04 8.90 -30.52
C PRO A 343 8.16 9.12 -29.01
N GLY A 344 8.58 10.32 -28.61
CA GLY A 344 8.91 10.65 -27.24
C GLY A 344 7.83 10.31 -26.19
N TYR A 345 6.55 10.26 -26.58
CA TYR A 345 5.48 9.84 -25.67
C TYR A 345 5.48 8.33 -25.37
N LEU A 346 6.02 7.50 -26.26
CA LEU A 346 6.17 6.07 -25.99
C LEU A 346 7.27 5.82 -24.96
N ASN A 347 8.22 6.74 -24.77
CA ASN A 347 9.19 6.64 -23.70
C ASN A 347 8.51 6.55 -22.33
N GLY A 348 7.41 7.25 -22.13
CA GLY A 348 6.61 7.18 -20.90
C GLY A 348 6.04 5.77 -20.68
N VAL A 349 5.50 5.16 -21.73
CA VAL A 349 4.94 3.79 -21.68
C VAL A 349 6.05 2.75 -21.55
N SER A 350 7.13 2.87 -22.31
CA SER A 350 8.29 1.97 -22.21
C SER A 350 8.92 2.04 -20.80
N ASN A 351 9.05 3.23 -20.25
CA ASN A 351 9.53 3.43 -18.88
C ASN A 351 8.58 2.80 -17.84
N MET A 352 7.28 2.97 -18.01
CA MET A 352 6.28 2.35 -17.14
C MET A 352 6.35 0.82 -17.20
N LEU A 353 6.42 0.23 -18.39
CA LEU A 353 6.52 -1.22 -18.57
C LEU A 353 7.85 -1.75 -18.01
N TRP A 354 8.96 -1.03 -18.26
CA TRP A 354 10.26 -1.37 -17.69
C TRP A 354 10.21 -1.36 -16.16
N ASN A 355 9.68 -0.30 -15.55
CA ASN A 355 9.54 -0.20 -14.10
C ASN A 355 8.64 -1.31 -13.53
N MET A 356 7.61 -1.72 -14.26
CA MET A 356 6.73 -2.81 -13.84
C MET A 356 7.45 -4.17 -13.82
N TYR A 357 8.27 -4.47 -14.82
CA TYR A 357 8.78 -5.80 -15.06
C TYR A 357 10.25 -5.99 -14.68
N HIS A 358 11.04 -4.91 -14.60
CA HIS A 358 12.48 -4.92 -14.33
C HIS A 358 12.88 -4.19 -13.04
N HIS A 359 11.93 -3.57 -12.34
CA HIS A 359 12.13 -3.07 -10.99
C HIS A 359 11.48 -4.05 -10.01
N HIS A 360 12.31 -4.76 -9.25
CA HIS A 360 11.86 -5.75 -8.29
C HIS A 360 11.97 -5.20 -6.88
N SER A 361 10.88 -5.33 -6.14
CA SER A 361 10.82 -4.98 -4.73
C SER A 361 10.34 -6.20 -3.96
N LYS A 362 11.10 -6.63 -2.97
CA LYS A 362 10.70 -7.66 -2.02
C LYS A 362 10.79 -7.09 -0.61
N GLU A 363 9.72 -7.20 0.14
CA GLU A 363 9.64 -6.77 1.53
C GLU A 363 9.09 -7.90 2.38
N THR A 364 9.81 -8.25 3.44
CA THR A 364 9.35 -9.19 4.47
C THR A 364 9.27 -8.43 5.78
N GLU A 365 8.11 -8.44 6.40
CA GLU A 365 7.87 -7.85 7.71
C GLU A 365 7.48 -8.92 8.72
N ASN A 366 8.15 -8.91 9.88
CA ASN A 366 7.80 -9.72 11.05
C ASN A 366 7.41 -8.78 12.16
N ARG A 367 6.20 -8.95 12.73
CA ARG A 367 5.69 -8.11 13.80
C ARG A 367 5.19 -8.94 14.97
N LEU A 368 5.59 -8.55 16.16
CA LEU A 368 5.14 -9.13 17.42
C LEU A 368 4.46 -8.06 18.26
N ILE A 369 3.18 -8.25 18.57
CA ILE A 369 2.44 -7.44 19.52
C ILE A 369 2.10 -8.34 20.71
N GLY A 370 2.61 -8.01 21.88
CA GLY A 370 2.44 -8.82 23.09
C GLY A 370 2.00 -8.00 24.29
N MET A 371 1.20 -8.60 25.17
CA MET A 371 0.76 -7.98 26.41
C MET A 371 0.55 -9.04 27.49
N VAL A 372 0.99 -8.72 28.70
CA VAL A 372 0.69 -9.46 29.93
C VAL A 372 0.17 -8.48 30.96
N ARG A 373 -0.94 -8.82 31.61
CA ARG A 373 -1.67 -7.95 32.55
C ARG A 373 -2.14 -8.74 33.76
N PRO A 374 -1.38 -8.80 34.85
CA PRO A 374 -1.86 -9.24 36.16
C PRO A 374 -2.78 -8.18 36.77
N THR A 375 -3.86 -8.63 37.34
CA THR A 375 -4.80 -7.84 38.18
C THR A 375 -5.00 -8.52 39.51
N TRP A 376 -4.68 -7.81 40.59
CA TRP A 376 -4.84 -8.27 41.95
C TRP A 376 -6.00 -7.52 42.63
N GLN A 377 -7.06 -8.24 42.97
CA GLN A 377 -8.19 -7.74 43.77
C GLN A 377 -7.80 -7.77 45.23
N ILE A 378 -7.30 -6.67 45.77
CA ILE A 378 -6.82 -6.58 47.18
C ILE A 378 -8.00 -6.67 48.14
N THR A 379 -9.06 -5.90 47.87
CA THR A 379 -10.34 -5.94 48.56
C THR A 379 -11.46 -5.83 47.54
N ASN A 380 -12.72 -5.89 47.96
CA ASN A 380 -13.88 -5.75 47.06
C ASN A 380 -13.94 -4.37 46.38
N TRP A 381 -13.28 -3.36 46.92
CA TRP A 381 -13.27 -1.96 46.46
C TRP A 381 -11.91 -1.48 45.97
N LEU A 382 -10.84 -2.26 46.17
CA LEU A 382 -9.47 -1.89 45.78
C LEU A 382 -8.83 -2.97 44.92
N SER A 383 -8.35 -2.61 43.76
CA SER A 383 -7.58 -3.48 42.88
C SER A 383 -6.30 -2.79 42.35
N LEU A 384 -5.26 -3.61 42.23
CA LEU A 384 -3.99 -3.23 41.59
C LEU A 384 -3.89 -3.97 40.26
N ARG A 385 -3.70 -3.20 39.18
CA ARG A 385 -3.44 -3.72 37.84
C ARG A 385 -2.05 -3.28 37.41
N ALA A 386 -1.25 -4.18 36.91
CA ALA A 386 -0.03 -3.86 36.18
C ALA A 386 -0.15 -4.39 34.74
N GLN A 387 0.54 -3.76 33.81
CA GLN A 387 0.62 -4.19 32.42
C GLN A 387 2.03 -4.00 31.90
N LEU A 388 2.52 -4.98 31.15
CA LEU A 388 3.69 -4.86 30.30
C LEU A 388 3.27 -5.27 28.89
N ALA A 389 3.65 -4.45 27.91
CA ALA A 389 3.30 -4.67 26.52
C ALA A 389 4.43 -4.28 25.58
N THR A 390 4.44 -4.88 24.40
CA THR A 390 5.44 -4.58 23.36
C THR A 390 4.80 -4.65 21.98
N ASP A 391 5.34 -3.84 21.06
CA ASP A 391 5.07 -3.88 19.62
C ASP A 391 6.42 -3.77 18.90
N ILE A 392 6.91 -4.89 18.40
CA ILE A 392 8.21 -5.01 17.73
C ILE A 392 7.95 -5.33 16.27
N THR A 393 8.51 -4.53 15.38
CA THR A 393 8.42 -4.74 13.93
C THR A 393 9.81 -4.78 13.33
N ASP A 394 10.13 -5.86 12.63
CA ASP A 394 11.33 -6.02 11.82
C ASP A 394 10.95 -6.09 10.35
N THR A 395 11.45 -5.17 9.53
CA THR A 395 11.19 -5.12 8.10
C THR A 395 12.50 -5.23 7.32
N LYS A 396 12.60 -6.21 6.44
CA LYS A 396 13.67 -6.33 5.45
C LYS A 396 13.11 -6.04 4.07
N GLN A 397 13.73 -5.12 3.36
CA GLN A 397 13.34 -4.76 2.01
C GLN A 397 14.55 -4.82 1.08
N THR A 398 14.38 -5.41 -0.08
CA THR A 398 15.32 -5.31 -1.20
C THR A 398 14.65 -4.59 -2.35
N LEU A 399 15.38 -3.68 -2.99
CA LEU A 399 15.01 -3.01 -4.23
C LEU A 399 16.09 -3.34 -5.25
N GLU A 400 15.67 -3.86 -6.38
CA GLU A 400 16.53 -4.25 -7.47
C GLU A 400 16.02 -3.58 -8.74
N TYR A 401 16.87 -2.77 -9.34
CA TYR A 401 16.60 -2.08 -10.60
C TYR A 401 17.57 -2.61 -11.64
N GLU A 402 17.05 -3.31 -12.64
CA GLU A 402 17.87 -3.86 -13.71
C GLU A 402 18.48 -2.75 -14.55
N THR A 403 19.60 -3.06 -15.20
CA THR A 403 20.34 -2.12 -16.05
C THR A 403 19.51 -1.79 -17.29
N GLU A 404 19.02 -0.57 -17.39
CA GLU A 404 18.14 -0.12 -18.49
C GLU A 404 18.89 0.39 -19.73
N ARG A 405 20.20 0.64 -19.61
CA ARG A 405 21.07 1.16 -20.66
C ARG A 405 22.54 0.80 -20.39
N PRO A 406 23.41 0.77 -21.40
CA PRO A 406 24.82 0.54 -21.21
C PRO A 406 25.48 1.59 -20.32
N ASN A 407 26.29 1.17 -19.36
CA ASN A 407 26.98 2.07 -18.44
C ASN A 407 28.00 3.00 -19.14
N SER A 408 28.44 2.64 -20.34
CA SER A 408 29.42 3.43 -21.13
C SER A 408 28.88 4.73 -21.71
N LEU A 409 27.56 4.96 -21.64
CA LEU A 409 26.94 6.10 -22.33
C LEU A 409 26.66 7.29 -21.42
N TYR A 410 26.36 7.06 -20.18
CA TYR A 410 26.01 8.09 -19.20
C TYR A 410 26.25 7.57 -17.78
N ASP A 411 25.59 8.16 -16.80
CA ASP A 411 25.62 7.66 -15.44
C ASP A 411 25.23 6.17 -15.37
N PRO A 412 25.83 5.41 -14.45
CA PRO A 412 25.51 4.00 -14.26
C PRO A 412 24.01 3.79 -14.10
N SER A 413 23.46 2.82 -14.79
CA SER A 413 22.08 2.39 -14.64
C SER A 413 22.00 1.04 -13.94
N GLY A 414 20.87 0.76 -13.34
CA GLY A 414 20.71 -0.38 -12.46
C GLY A 414 21.18 -0.09 -11.03
N SER A 415 20.54 -0.68 -10.07
CA SER A 415 20.96 -0.56 -8.67
C SER A 415 20.36 -1.66 -7.80
N PHE A 416 21.08 -1.99 -6.74
CA PHE A 416 20.56 -2.84 -5.68
C PHE A 416 20.58 -2.09 -4.36
N GLN A 417 19.51 -2.20 -3.59
CA GLN A 417 19.40 -1.62 -2.26
C GLN A 417 18.87 -2.66 -1.29
N SER A 418 19.48 -2.72 -0.11
CA SER A 418 18.98 -3.48 1.03
C SER A 418 18.67 -2.53 2.17
N ILE A 419 17.46 -2.61 2.68
CA ILE A 419 16.94 -1.73 3.73
C ILE A 419 16.43 -2.61 4.86
N ASN A 420 17.00 -2.44 6.06
CA ASN A 420 16.55 -3.11 7.27
C ASN A 420 16.02 -2.05 8.23
N ARG A 421 14.79 -2.22 8.67
CA ARG A 421 14.14 -1.33 9.64
C ARG A 421 13.69 -2.13 10.83
N ARG A 422 13.99 -1.64 12.01
CA ARG A 422 13.46 -2.18 13.26
C ARG A 422 12.79 -1.07 14.04
N TYR A 423 11.60 -1.37 14.52
CA TYR A 423 10.80 -0.46 15.32
C TYR A 423 10.33 -1.19 16.57
N ASP A 424 10.69 -0.68 17.72
CA ASP A 424 10.40 -1.28 19.03
C ASP A 424 9.58 -0.29 19.86
N ILE A 425 8.43 -0.72 20.36
CA ILE A 425 7.68 -0.05 21.42
C ILE A 425 7.65 -0.99 22.62
N VAL A 426 8.01 -0.46 23.79
CA VAL A 426 7.76 -1.10 25.08
C VAL A 426 6.88 -0.17 25.89
N TYR A 427 5.78 -0.68 26.41
CA TYR A 427 4.80 0.06 27.19
C TYR A 427 4.58 -0.65 28.52
N GLY A 428 4.49 0.13 29.61
CA GLY A 428 4.13 -0.39 30.92
C GLY A 428 3.22 0.57 31.65
N ASP A 429 2.26 0.00 32.41
CA ASP A 429 1.46 0.78 33.35
C ASP A 429 1.23 0.02 34.67
N VAL A 430 1.01 0.79 35.73
CA VAL A 430 0.57 0.30 37.05
C VAL A 430 -0.55 1.21 37.50
N MET A 431 -1.72 0.62 37.78
CA MET A 431 -2.95 1.32 38.11
C MET A 431 -3.53 0.78 39.41
N LEU A 432 -3.73 1.65 40.40
CA LEU A 432 -4.49 1.36 41.60
C LEU A 432 -5.91 1.93 41.42
N ASN A 433 -6.88 1.04 41.36
CA ASN A 433 -8.28 1.38 41.16
C ASN A 433 -9.05 1.25 42.47
N PHE A 434 -9.73 2.32 42.83
CA PHE A 434 -10.60 2.41 44.00
C PHE A 434 -12.05 2.56 43.53
N ASN A 435 -12.94 1.67 43.92
CA ASN A 435 -14.37 1.72 43.62
C ASN A 435 -15.13 1.39 44.91
N TYR A 436 -15.70 2.40 45.54
CA TYR A 436 -16.38 2.24 46.78
C TYR A 436 -17.79 2.82 46.74
N ASN A 437 -18.78 2.03 47.18
CA ASN A 437 -20.15 2.47 47.22
C ASN A 437 -20.54 2.80 48.66
N ILE A 438 -20.98 4.05 48.89
CA ILE A 438 -21.46 4.56 50.16
C ILE A 438 -22.92 4.98 50.00
N ARG A 439 -23.87 4.12 50.37
CA ARG A 439 -25.30 4.41 50.30
C ARG A 439 -25.78 4.84 48.89
N ARG A 440 -25.83 6.19 48.65
CA ARG A 440 -26.28 6.78 47.40
C ARG A 440 -25.11 7.30 46.52
N PHE A 441 -23.89 7.15 46.99
CA PHE A 441 -22.71 7.68 46.31
C PHE A 441 -21.82 6.54 45.83
N ASP A 442 -21.51 6.52 44.56
CA ASP A 442 -20.48 5.68 43.95
C ASP A 442 -19.22 6.54 43.77
N ILE A 443 -18.17 6.19 44.48
CA ILE A 443 -16.89 6.87 44.43
C ILE A 443 -15.94 5.97 43.63
N ALA A 444 -15.47 6.46 42.47
CA ALA A 444 -14.44 5.83 41.65
C ALA A 444 -13.20 6.74 41.54
N ALA A 445 -12.05 6.19 41.85
CA ALA A 445 -10.76 6.89 41.68
C ALA A 445 -9.71 5.93 41.12
N THR A 446 -8.81 6.44 40.28
CA THR A 446 -7.68 5.69 39.75
C THR A 446 -6.43 6.51 39.97
N LEU A 447 -5.40 5.90 40.56
CA LEU A 447 -4.07 6.42 40.64
C LEU A 447 -3.14 5.52 39.83
N GLY A 448 -2.35 6.08 38.95
CA GLY A 448 -1.53 5.25 38.07
C GLY A 448 -0.28 5.94 37.58
N TRP A 449 0.61 5.10 37.09
CA TRP A 449 1.81 5.48 36.36
C TRP A 449 1.84 4.75 35.04
N THR A 450 2.26 5.47 33.97
CA THR A 450 2.46 4.90 32.64
C THR A 450 3.81 5.29 32.10
N GLY A 451 4.46 4.37 31.39
CA GLY A 451 5.72 4.63 30.70
C GLY A 451 5.71 4.01 29.31
N ARG A 452 6.28 4.72 28.35
CA ARG A 452 6.48 4.22 26.99
C ARG A 452 7.91 4.51 26.56
N TYR A 453 8.53 3.50 25.98
CA TYR A 453 9.82 3.60 25.31
C TYR A 453 9.61 3.25 23.83
N GLU A 454 10.19 4.03 22.95
CA GLU A 454 10.09 3.85 21.52
C GLU A 454 11.47 4.02 20.90
N ASN A 455 11.86 3.08 20.06
CA ASN A 455 13.14 3.11 19.35
C ASN A 455 12.93 2.71 17.89
N MET A 456 13.63 3.40 17.02
CA MET A 456 13.65 3.11 15.61
C MET A 456 15.09 3.03 15.10
N ASN A 457 15.40 1.94 14.43
CA ASN A 457 16.67 1.75 13.74
C ASN A 457 16.40 1.51 12.26
N ASN A 458 17.11 2.23 11.39
CA ASN A 458 16.99 2.11 9.96
C ASN A 458 18.40 2.06 9.34
N MET A 459 18.71 0.96 8.68
CA MET A 459 19.96 0.75 7.95
C MET A 459 19.65 0.57 6.47
N ARG A 460 20.29 1.37 5.63
CA ARG A 460 20.19 1.28 4.17
C ARG A 460 21.58 1.11 3.58
N VAL A 461 21.71 0.11 2.73
CA VAL A 461 22.92 -0.15 1.93
C VAL A 461 22.50 -0.17 0.47
N SER A 462 23.24 0.51 -0.38
CA SER A 462 22.97 0.56 -1.82
C SER A 462 24.28 0.42 -2.62
N THR A 463 24.16 -0.07 -3.84
CA THR A 463 25.26 -0.05 -4.80
C THR A 463 25.67 1.39 -5.08
N ASN A 464 26.98 1.60 -5.22
CA ASN A 464 27.56 2.87 -5.69
C ASN A 464 28.12 2.61 -7.10
N GLY A 465 27.66 3.38 -8.07
CA GLY A 465 28.11 3.27 -9.45
C GLY A 465 27.36 2.25 -10.32
N GLY A 466 26.16 1.83 -9.89
CA GLY A 466 25.28 0.94 -10.66
C GLY A 466 25.63 -0.56 -10.51
N LEU A 467 24.88 -1.38 -11.24
CA LEU A 467 25.19 -2.80 -11.44
C LEU A 467 26.01 -2.95 -12.74
N VAL A 468 27.03 -3.75 -12.71
CA VAL A 468 27.89 -4.07 -13.87
C VAL A 468 27.36 -5.32 -14.54
#